data_5e9054e0ff6f7fbb9a0a3208bf1a79e0
#
_entry.id   5e9054e0ff6f7fbb9a0a3208bf1a79e0
#
_cell.length_a   1.000
_cell.length_b   1.000
_cell.length_c   1.000
_cell.angle_alpha   90.00
_cell.angle_beta   90.00
_cell.angle_gamma   90.00
#
_symmetry.space_group_name_H-M   'P 1'
#
loop_
_entity.id
_entity.type
_entity.pdbx_description
1 polymer ?
#
loop_
_entity_poly.entity_id
_entity_poly.type
_entity_poly.pdbx_seq_one_letter_code
_entity_poly.pdbx_strand_id
1 'polypeptide(L)'
;VVEIVVTGPASPALASLEDLAGQEVHVRRSSSYYDSLSRLNRRFRGLGKPEMKLTLVPEALEDEDMMDMVGVGLLKIIVVDDWKAELWAGLLSKIKPRPDLALSEPSDIAWAFRKGSPKLAHMRNTESNAVAPNTCRPKRPQPGLGL
;
A
#
# COMPACT_ATOMS: atom_id res chain seq x y z
N VAL A 1 -1.27 7.67 -1.96
CA VAL A 1 -0.66 6.45 -1.42
C VAL A 1 -0.89 5.32 -2.39
N VAL A 2 0.12 4.52 -2.62
CA VAL A 2 0.08 3.35 -3.48
C VAL A 2 0.62 2.15 -2.70
N GLU A 3 -0.07 1.02 -2.77
CA GLU A 3 0.42 -0.23 -2.19
C GLU A 3 1.45 -0.85 -3.13
N ILE A 4 2.68 -1.01 -2.67
CA ILE A 4 3.79 -1.54 -3.47
C ILE A 4 4.42 -2.78 -2.84
N VAL A 5 5.07 -3.58 -3.68
CA VAL A 5 5.86 -4.72 -3.25
C VAL A 5 7.17 -4.25 -2.64
N VAL A 6 7.59 -4.88 -1.54
CA VAL A 6 8.93 -4.73 -0.96
C VAL A 6 9.63 -6.07 -0.98
N THR A 7 10.85 -6.08 -1.47
CA THR A 7 11.72 -7.25 -1.60
C THR A 7 12.99 -7.10 -0.78
N GLY A 8 13.70 -8.20 -0.56
CA GLY A 8 14.94 -8.25 0.20
C GLY A 8 15.85 -9.41 -0.28
N PRO A 9 16.86 -9.78 0.50
CA PRO A 9 17.86 -10.77 0.09
C PRO A 9 17.31 -12.17 -0.24
N ALA A 10 16.21 -12.58 0.41
CA ALA A 10 15.58 -13.90 0.19
C ALA A 10 14.47 -13.87 -0.88
N SER A 11 14.21 -12.71 -1.48
CA SER A 11 13.15 -12.54 -2.48
C SER A 11 13.55 -13.13 -3.83
N PRO A 12 12.60 -13.73 -4.57
CA PRO A 12 12.85 -14.12 -5.95
C PRO A 12 13.00 -12.89 -6.85
N ALA A 13 13.56 -13.09 -8.04
CA ALA A 13 13.59 -12.06 -9.07
C ALA A 13 12.17 -11.82 -9.59
N LEU A 14 11.74 -10.57 -9.56
CA LEU A 14 10.43 -10.13 -10.02
C LEU A 14 10.61 -9.02 -11.07
N ALA A 15 10.14 -9.24 -12.29
CA ALA A 15 10.15 -8.25 -13.35
C ALA A 15 8.81 -7.55 -13.52
N SER A 16 7.70 -8.23 -13.18
CA SER A 16 6.34 -7.74 -13.30
C SER A 16 5.45 -8.24 -12.15
N LEU A 17 4.24 -7.68 -12.02
CA LEU A 17 3.24 -8.19 -11.06
C LEU A 17 2.85 -9.64 -11.33
N GLU A 18 2.88 -10.07 -12.57
CA GLU A 18 2.58 -11.45 -12.97
C GLU A 18 3.57 -12.46 -12.39
N ASP A 19 4.80 -12.05 -12.08
CA ASP A 19 5.83 -12.90 -11.48
C ASP A 19 5.53 -13.21 -10.00
N LEU A 20 4.58 -12.52 -9.39
CA LEU A 20 4.05 -12.88 -8.07
C LEU A 20 3.22 -14.16 -8.09
N ALA A 21 2.76 -14.61 -9.26
CA ALA A 21 1.99 -15.84 -9.40
C ALA A 21 2.81 -17.04 -8.88
N GLY A 22 2.22 -17.80 -7.94
CA GLY A 22 2.86 -18.94 -7.28
C GLY A 22 3.89 -18.58 -6.21
N GLN A 23 4.17 -17.30 -5.97
CA GLN A 23 5.09 -16.87 -4.93
C GLN A 23 4.43 -16.81 -3.55
N GLU A 24 5.25 -16.87 -2.50
CA GLU A 24 4.82 -16.72 -1.13
C GLU A 24 4.90 -15.25 -0.71
N VAL A 25 3.78 -14.68 -0.31
CA VAL A 25 3.66 -13.29 0.16
C VAL A 25 3.16 -13.30 1.60
N HIS A 26 3.86 -12.59 2.47
CA HIS A 26 3.54 -12.50 3.88
C HIS A 26 2.69 -11.26 4.14
N VAL A 27 1.59 -11.42 4.89
CA VAL A 27 0.62 -10.35 5.07
C VAL A 27 -0.17 -10.52 6.36
N ARG A 28 -0.57 -9.41 7.00
CA ARG A 28 -1.54 -9.42 8.10
C ARG A 28 -2.96 -9.56 7.54
N ARG A 29 -3.77 -10.36 8.21
CA ARG A 29 -5.17 -10.60 7.80
C ARG A 29 -6.02 -9.33 7.80
N SER A 30 -5.81 -8.46 8.78
CA SER A 30 -6.59 -7.23 8.99
C SER A 30 -6.17 -6.07 8.10
N SER A 31 -5.07 -6.18 7.34
CA SER A 31 -4.58 -5.09 6.50
C SER A 31 -5.33 -4.96 5.17
N SER A 32 -5.40 -3.75 4.61
CA SER A 32 -5.90 -3.50 3.25
C SER A 32 -5.09 -4.26 2.19
N TYR A 33 -3.82 -4.50 2.47
CA TYR A 33 -2.93 -5.26 1.59
C TYR A 33 -3.42 -6.69 1.35
N TYR A 34 -4.03 -7.32 2.36
CA TYR A 34 -4.64 -8.63 2.20
C TYR A 34 -5.77 -8.64 1.18
N ASP A 35 -6.61 -7.60 1.19
CA ASP A 35 -7.70 -7.47 0.23
C ASP A 35 -7.18 -7.24 -1.18
N SER A 36 -6.14 -6.41 -1.33
CA SER A 36 -5.49 -6.15 -2.62
C SER A 36 -4.82 -7.40 -3.19
N LEU A 37 -4.08 -8.15 -2.37
CA LEU A 37 -3.48 -9.42 -2.76
C LEU A 37 -4.52 -10.49 -3.11
N SER A 38 -5.63 -10.56 -2.36
CA SER A 38 -6.74 -11.47 -2.64
C SER A 38 -7.42 -11.13 -3.97
N ARG A 39 -7.51 -9.85 -4.30
CA ARG A 39 -8.04 -9.37 -5.59
C ARG A 39 -7.12 -9.76 -6.74
N LEU A 40 -5.80 -9.62 -6.55
CA LEU A 40 -4.80 -10.04 -7.53
C LEU A 40 -4.83 -11.57 -7.74
N ASN A 41 -5.00 -12.37 -6.67
CA ASN A 41 -5.17 -13.82 -6.78
C ASN A 41 -6.40 -14.21 -7.60
N ARG A 42 -7.53 -13.51 -7.42
CA ARG A 42 -8.72 -13.73 -8.27
C ARG A 42 -8.42 -13.45 -9.75
N ARG A 43 -7.64 -12.40 -10.04
CA ARG A 43 -7.20 -12.09 -11.40
C ARG A 43 -6.30 -13.20 -11.96
N PHE A 44 -5.34 -13.70 -11.17
CA PHE A 44 -4.47 -14.80 -11.60
C PHE A 44 -5.26 -16.06 -11.92
N ARG A 45 -6.24 -16.40 -11.08
CA ARG A 45 -7.13 -17.54 -11.33
C ARG A 45 -7.90 -17.39 -12.65
N GLY A 46 -8.43 -16.21 -12.93
CA GLY A 46 -9.11 -15.90 -14.19
C GLY A 46 -8.22 -15.99 -15.42
N LEU A 47 -6.91 -15.80 -15.25
CA LEU A 47 -5.90 -15.90 -16.31
C LEU A 47 -5.27 -17.31 -16.41
N GLY A 48 -5.71 -18.27 -15.60
CA GLY A 48 -5.13 -19.62 -15.54
C GLY A 48 -3.73 -19.66 -14.93
N LYS A 49 -3.33 -18.62 -14.19
CA LYS A 49 -2.04 -18.54 -13.48
C LYS A 49 -2.18 -19.09 -12.05
N PRO A 50 -1.10 -19.64 -11.46
CA PRO A 50 -1.12 -20.07 -10.08
C PRO A 50 -1.35 -18.85 -9.15
N GLU A 51 -2.14 -19.05 -8.10
CA GLU A 51 -2.35 -18.03 -7.07
C GLU A 51 -1.10 -17.88 -6.20
N MET A 52 -0.88 -16.68 -5.66
CA MET A 52 0.12 -16.46 -4.61
C MET A 52 -0.31 -17.22 -3.35
N LYS A 53 0.66 -17.76 -2.65
CA LYS A 53 0.48 -18.28 -1.29
C LYS A 53 0.51 -17.12 -0.30
N LEU A 54 -0.64 -16.73 0.22
CA LEU A 54 -0.73 -15.69 1.26
C LEU A 54 -0.47 -16.33 2.62
N THR A 55 0.72 -16.09 3.16
CA THR A 55 1.12 -16.58 4.49
C THR A 55 0.82 -15.50 5.52
N LEU A 56 -0.11 -15.82 6.43
CA LEU A 56 -0.53 -14.87 7.46
C LEU A 56 0.55 -14.74 8.53
N VAL A 57 0.88 -13.52 8.88
CA VAL A 57 1.75 -13.18 10.01
C VAL A 57 0.90 -12.76 11.20
N PRO A 58 1.45 -12.82 12.44
CA PRO A 58 0.75 -12.32 13.62
C PRO A 58 0.30 -10.86 13.47
N GLU A 59 -0.91 -10.55 13.93
CA GLU A 59 -1.49 -9.20 13.85
C GLU A 59 -0.71 -8.15 14.66
N ALA A 60 0.10 -8.60 15.63
CA ALA A 60 0.95 -7.73 16.43
C ALA A 60 2.22 -7.24 15.70
N LEU A 61 2.56 -7.84 14.54
CA LEU A 61 3.68 -7.36 13.73
C LEU A 61 3.23 -6.14 12.92
N GLU A 62 3.91 -5.03 13.12
CA GLU A 62 3.68 -3.84 12.32
C GLU A 62 4.44 -3.90 10.98
N ASP A 63 4.14 -2.95 10.08
CA ASP A 63 4.77 -2.93 8.75
C ASP A 63 6.29 -2.77 8.85
N GLU A 64 6.76 -2.02 9.84
CA GLU A 64 8.18 -1.80 10.14
C GLU A 64 8.91 -3.09 10.53
N ASP A 65 8.28 -3.89 11.40
CA ASP A 65 8.83 -5.19 11.82
C ASP A 65 8.93 -6.12 10.62
N MET A 66 7.92 -6.14 9.77
CA MET A 66 7.90 -6.95 8.57
C MET A 66 8.96 -6.52 7.55
N MET A 67 9.19 -5.21 7.39
CA MET A 67 10.27 -4.69 6.54
C MET A 67 11.66 -5.08 7.06
N ASP A 68 11.89 -5.02 8.37
CA ASP A 68 13.13 -5.49 8.97
C ASP A 68 13.33 -7.00 8.73
N MET A 69 12.29 -7.79 8.93
CA MET A 69 12.31 -9.24 8.65
C MET A 69 12.59 -9.56 7.18
N VAL A 70 12.10 -8.77 6.24
CA VAL A 70 12.45 -8.88 4.82
C VAL A 70 13.92 -8.53 4.61
N GLY A 71 14.41 -7.48 5.27
CA GLY A 71 15.79 -7.04 5.18
C GLY A 71 16.80 -8.07 5.65
N VAL A 72 16.45 -8.89 6.66
CA VAL A 72 17.30 -9.99 7.15
C VAL A 72 17.00 -11.35 6.47
N GLY A 73 16.06 -11.40 5.54
CA GLY A 73 15.74 -12.59 4.75
C GLY A 73 14.82 -13.61 5.44
N LEU A 74 14.15 -13.23 6.53
CA LEU A 74 13.15 -14.06 7.22
C LEU A 74 11.82 -14.11 6.45
N LEU A 75 11.43 -13.01 5.83
CA LEU A 75 10.29 -12.93 4.93
C LEU A 75 10.79 -12.70 3.51
N LYS A 76 10.05 -13.22 2.53
CA LYS A 76 10.44 -13.11 1.12
C LYS A 76 9.88 -11.88 0.45
N ILE A 77 8.57 -11.70 0.53
CA ILE A 77 7.82 -10.64 -0.15
C ILE A 77 6.76 -10.13 0.81
N ILE A 78 6.65 -8.82 0.91
CA ILE A 78 5.56 -8.12 1.61
C ILE A 78 5.00 -7.01 0.73
N VAL A 79 3.88 -6.45 1.13
CA VAL A 79 3.26 -5.27 0.52
C VAL A 79 3.06 -4.23 1.61
N VAL A 80 3.44 -3.00 1.32
CA VAL A 80 3.23 -1.84 2.20
C VAL A 80 2.96 -0.59 1.36
N ASP A 81 2.55 0.48 2.01
CA ASP A 81 2.39 1.78 1.36
C ASP A 81 3.74 2.33 0.89
N ASP A 82 3.75 2.95 -0.30
CA ASP A 82 4.93 3.50 -0.96
C ASP A 82 5.75 4.43 -0.04
N TRP A 83 5.09 5.37 0.63
CA TRP A 83 5.76 6.32 1.52
C TRP A 83 6.43 5.65 2.73
N LYS A 84 5.85 4.56 3.27
CA LYS A 84 6.46 3.77 4.33
C LYS A 84 7.69 3.04 3.82
N ALA A 85 7.55 2.38 2.67
CA ALA A 85 8.65 1.66 2.05
C ALA A 85 9.85 2.58 1.75
N GLU A 86 9.61 3.77 1.22
CA GLU A 86 10.66 4.76 0.94
C GLU A 86 11.34 5.27 2.22
N LEU A 87 10.54 5.59 3.25
CA LEU A 87 11.08 6.05 4.53
C LEU A 87 12.01 5.01 5.14
N TRP A 88 11.58 3.75 5.19
CA TRP A 88 12.35 2.68 5.81
C TRP A 88 13.50 2.18 4.94
N ALA A 89 13.43 2.30 3.62
CA ALA A 89 14.56 1.99 2.73
C ALA A 89 15.77 2.91 2.99
N GLY A 90 15.54 4.12 3.50
CA GLY A 90 16.61 5.01 3.96
C GLY A 90 17.34 4.51 5.21
N LEU A 91 16.69 3.66 6.01
CA LEU A 91 17.23 3.11 7.25
C LEU A 91 17.67 1.64 7.10
N LEU A 92 16.91 0.86 6.33
CA LEU A 92 17.13 -0.57 6.10
C LEU A 92 17.74 -0.80 4.70
N SER A 93 19.05 -0.81 4.61
CA SER A 93 19.79 -0.86 3.32
C SER A 93 19.54 -2.12 2.47
N LYS A 94 18.98 -3.18 3.07
CA LYS A 94 18.77 -4.47 2.40
C LYS A 94 17.35 -4.65 1.84
N ILE A 95 16.42 -3.77 2.16
CA ILE A 95 15.09 -3.78 1.54
C ILE A 95 15.10 -2.98 0.24
N LYS A 96 14.27 -3.42 -0.69
CA LYS A 96 14.10 -2.77 -2.01
C LYS A 96 12.62 -2.51 -2.26
N PRO A 97 12.15 -1.28 -2.06
CA PRO A 97 10.83 -0.86 -2.54
C PRO A 97 10.74 -1.05 -4.06
N ARG A 98 9.59 -1.52 -4.52
CA ARG A 98 9.31 -1.79 -5.93
C ARG A 98 8.08 -0.98 -6.39
N PRO A 99 8.25 0.33 -6.65
CA PRO A 99 7.15 1.18 -7.14
C PRO A 99 6.65 0.75 -8.53
N ASP A 100 7.46 0.03 -9.28
CA ASP A 100 7.09 -0.62 -10.54
C ASP A 100 6.10 -1.80 -10.34
N LEU A 101 6.00 -2.34 -9.12
CA LEU A 101 5.09 -3.42 -8.75
C LEU A 101 3.99 -2.90 -7.81
N ALA A 102 3.17 -1.99 -8.32
CA ALA A 102 2.04 -1.42 -7.59
C ALA A 102 0.81 -2.32 -7.66
N LEU A 103 0.16 -2.56 -6.51
CA LEU A 103 -1.05 -3.38 -6.41
C LEU A 103 -2.33 -2.55 -6.47
N SER A 104 -2.24 -1.27 -6.12
CA SER A 104 -3.39 -0.36 -6.09
C SER A 104 -3.16 0.87 -6.96
N GLU A 105 -4.26 1.47 -7.40
CA GLU A 105 -4.22 2.82 -7.96
C GLU A 105 -3.88 3.84 -6.86
N PRO A 106 -3.30 4.99 -7.22
CA PRO A 106 -3.04 6.05 -6.26
C PRO A 106 -4.31 6.47 -5.52
N SER A 107 -4.25 6.52 -4.21
CA SER A 107 -5.35 6.92 -3.33
C SER A 107 -4.90 7.98 -2.33
N ASP A 108 -5.86 8.76 -1.84
CA ASP A 108 -5.60 9.77 -0.82
C ASP A 108 -5.76 9.17 0.58
N ILE A 109 -4.85 9.52 1.49
CA ILE A 109 -5.03 9.27 2.92
C ILE A 109 -5.84 10.42 3.50
N ALA A 110 -6.91 10.10 4.21
CA ALA A 110 -7.74 11.07 4.89
C ALA A 110 -7.86 10.79 6.39
N TRP A 111 -7.85 11.85 7.18
CA TRP A 111 -8.15 11.77 8.59
C TRP A 111 -9.67 11.74 8.81
N ALA A 112 -10.15 10.74 9.51
CA ALA A 112 -11.53 10.68 9.96
C ALA A 112 -11.64 11.24 11.39
N PHE A 113 -12.57 12.15 11.63
CA PHE A 113 -12.88 12.65 12.96
C PHE A 113 -14.39 12.75 13.16
N ARG A 114 -14.81 12.73 14.42
CA ARG A 114 -16.23 12.76 14.79
C ARG A 114 -16.85 14.09 14.35
N LYS A 115 -18.05 14.07 13.79
CA LYS A 115 -18.79 15.27 13.35
C LYS A 115 -18.91 16.37 14.42
N GLY A 116 -18.93 16.02 15.69
CA GLY A 116 -18.98 16.94 16.82
C GLY A 116 -17.64 17.52 17.29
N SER A 117 -16.58 17.44 16.50
CA SER A 117 -15.23 17.92 16.87
C SER A 117 -14.77 19.09 15.97
N PRO A 118 -15.42 20.27 16.03
CA PRO A 118 -15.12 21.39 15.14
C PRO A 118 -13.68 21.93 15.30
N LYS A 119 -13.10 21.84 16.51
CA LYS A 119 -11.71 22.26 16.75
C LYS A 119 -10.71 21.42 15.97
N LEU A 120 -10.90 20.10 15.89
CA LEU A 120 -10.04 19.21 15.08
C LEU A 120 -10.18 19.48 13.59
N ALA A 121 -11.39 19.77 13.12
CA ALA A 121 -11.63 20.14 11.74
C ALA A 121 -10.92 21.44 11.36
N HIS A 122 -10.89 22.41 12.26
CA HIS A 122 -10.23 23.70 12.03
C HIS A 122 -8.71 23.56 12.01
N MET A 123 -8.12 22.84 12.97
CA MET A 123 -6.66 22.62 13.04
C MET A 123 -6.15 21.93 11.77
N ARG A 124 -6.85 20.90 11.28
CA ARG A 124 -6.49 20.23 10.04
C ARG A 124 -6.45 21.16 8.83
N ASN A 125 -7.43 22.05 8.70
CA ASN A 125 -7.51 22.97 7.56
C ASN A 125 -6.40 24.04 7.58
N THR A 126 -5.92 24.43 8.74
CA THR A 126 -4.79 25.35 8.87
C THR A 126 -3.45 24.71 8.56
N GLU A 127 -3.24 23.48 8.96
CA GLU A 127 -2.00 22.74 8.67
C GLU A 127 -1.90 22.31 7.20
N SER A 128 -3.02 21.83 6.61
CA SER A 128 -3.04 21.43 5.19
C SER A 128 -2.79 22.60 4.23
N ASN A 129 -3.17 23.82 4.60
CA ASN A 129 -2.88 25.01 3.79
C ASN A 129 -1.42 25.47 3.89
N ALA A 130 -0.66 25.00 4.89
CA ALA A 130 0.75 25.34 5.07
C ALA A 130 1.71 24.38 4.33
N VAL A 131 1.23 23.19 3.92
CA VAL A 131 2.11 22.11 3.41
C VAL A 131 1.81 21.70 1.96
N ALA A 132 0.65 22.05 1.37
CA ALA A 132 0.31 21.62 0.02
C ALA A 132 0.06 22.78 -0.93
N PRO A 133 0.82 22.90 -2.04
CA PRO A 133 0.33 23.64 -3.19
C PRO A 133 -0.78 22.83 -3.88
N ASN A 134 -2.02 23.26 -3.65
CA ASN A 134 -3.15 23.21 -4.58
C ASN A 134 -3.30 21.98 -5.50
N THR A 135 -3.79 20.83 -5.03
CA THR A 135 -4.31 19.80 -5.95
C THR A 135 -5.59 19.08 -5.51
N CYS A 136 -6.26 19.48 -4.45
CA CYS A 136 -7.59 18.97 -4.14
C CYS A 136 -8.64 20.08 -4.15
N ARG A 137 -9.00 20.56 -5.33
CA ARG A 137 -10.31 21.22 -5.52
C ARG A 137 -11.34 20.13 -5.81
N PRO A 138 -12.40 19.98 -5.01
CA PRO A 138 -13.54 19.20 -5.44
C PRO A 138 -14.10 19.82 -6.72
N LYS A 139 -14.25 19.02 -7.77
CA LYS A 139 -14.96 19.43 -8.99
C LYS A 139 -16.35 19.90 -8.59
N ARG A 140 -16.64 21.19 -8.79
CA ARG A 140 -18.02 21.69 -8.71
C ARG A 140 -18.87 20.90 -9.70
N PRO A 141 -20.08 20.46 -9.32
CA PRO A 141 -21.01 19.95 -10.29
C PRO A 141 -21.30 21.05 -11.31
N GLN A 142 -21.13 20.73 -12.58
CA GLN A 142 -21.53 21.59 -13.68
C GLN A 142 -23.05 21.77 -13.62
N PRO A 143 -23.58 22.98 -13.72
CA PRO A 143 -25.03 23.16 -13.89
C PRO A 143 -25.42 22.53 -15.22
N GLY A 144 -26.38 21.61 -15.17
CA GLY A 144 -26.93 20.96 -16.35
C GLY A 144 -27.48 22.03 -17.32
N LEU A 145 -27.04 21.98 -18.56
CA LEU A 145 -27.70 22.63 -19.69
C LEU A 145 -29.03 21.87 -19.88
N GLY A 146 -30.11 22.54 -19.50
CA GLY A 146 -31.45 22.10 -19.86
C GLY A 146 -31.71 22.24 -21.36
N LEU A 147 -32.32 21.25 -21.91
CA LEU A 147 -33.32 21.29 -23.00
C LEU A 147 -34.31 20.18 -22.71
#